data_8b3ccae16415a55408c770373af5f4e0
#
_entry.id   8b3ccae16415a55408c770373af5f4e0
#
_cell.length_a   1.000
_cell.length_b   1.000
_cell.length_c   1.000
_cell.angle_alpha   90.00
_cell.angle_beta   90.00
_cell.angle_gamma   90.00
#
_symmetry.space_group_name_H-M   'P 1'
#
loop_
_entity.id
_entity.type
_entity.pdbx_description
1 polymer ?
#
loop_
_entity_poly.entity_id
_entity_poly.type
_entity_poly.pdbx_seq_one_letter_code
_entity_poly.pdbx_strand_id
1 'polypeptide(L)'
;MIMDRDGIDEYVRRCQQLIEASPQMDEENTKVKLIQPFLELLGWDLYSTEVALEYTIPMASGSTHVDYALLIGDSPVVFVEAKPVRSTLTDSEVRQLRSYMRQELDTDWGILTNGKSFEVLTKNQQNGGEEVSVVQFDLDDLAENPSVLELLTKESIRSGKSDEIAEQVAQTNRAIRHLQENEDSVTEAVTDAVESEVGELTIDLDEQAREFVQSLVSVLREQRQFVSEEPPADHETSPEDSDIDPQENDTETQGYVIEFSDGKQIPERGAEIHTKQNQNMGAAVDYLIAEHGLIEAIEIPHFPPRGKKNCSINTEPKHPNGDEMRVPYELTNGYYLHTSLGISAKKSRTRDIAEQAGLSVEFLGDW
;
A
#
# COMPACT_ATOMS: atom_id res chain seq x y z
N MET A 1 -12.02 -5.42 10.38
CA MET A 1 -13.28 -4.82 10.92
C MET A 1 -14.03 -4.35 9.69
N ILE A 2 -15.20 -4.90 9.41
CA ILE A 2 -16.05 -4.41 8.30
C ILE A 2 -16.39 -2.98 8.67
N MET A 3 -16.03 -2.02 7.82
CA MET A 3 -16.36 -0.62 8.02
C MET A 3 -17.89 -0.50 8.14
N ASP A 4 -18.36 0.16 9.20
CA ASP A 4 -19.78 0.34 9.46
C ASP A 4 -20.38 1.24 8.38
N ARG A 5 -21.21 0.67 7.52
CA ARG A 5 -21.85 1.40 6.42
C ARG A 5 -22.72 2.55 6.95
N ASP A 6 -23.38 2.36 8.09
CA ASP A 6 -24.19 3.40 8.71
C ASP A 6 -23.32 4.60 9.12
N GLY A 7 -22.09 4.35 9.59
CA GLY A 7 -21.12 5.40 9.92
C GLY A 7 -20.65 6.19 8.70
N ILE A 8 -20.47 5.53 7.56
CA ILE A 8 -20.10 6.18 6.30
C ILE A 8 -21.26 7.06 5.81
N ASP A 9 -22.47 6.54 5.76
CA ASP A 9 -23.66 7.27 5.32
C ASP A 9 -23.93 8.49 6.23
N GLU A 10 -23.72 8.37 7.54
CA GLU A 10 -23.82 9.49 8.48
C GLU A 10 -22.76 10.55 8.22
N TYR A 11 -21.50 10.14 8.00
CA TYR A 11 -20.42 11.05 7.68
C TYR A 11 -20.71 11.84 6.40
N VAL A 12 -21.07 11.15 5.30
CA VAL A 12 -21.39 11.77 4.01
C VAL A 12 -22.54 12.77 4.16
N ARG A 13 -23.65 12.36 4.75
CA ARG A 13 -24.82 13.23 4.99
C ARG A 13 -24.46 14.47 5.79
N ARG A 14 -23.68 14.31 6.87
CA ARG A 14 -23.24 15.42 7.72
C ARG A 14 -22.34 16.39 6.96
N CYS A 15 -21.40 15.89 6.17
CA CYS A 15 -20.51 16.71 5.37
C CYS A 15 -21.28 17.48 4.30
N GLN A 16 -22.21 16.85 3.58
CA GLN A 16 -23.08 17.51 2.60
C GLN A 16 -23.85 18.68 3.22
N GLN A 17 -24.47 18.47 4.38
CA GLN A 17 -25.20 19.54 5.10
C GLN A 17 -24.28 20.70 5.51
N LEU A 18 -23.04 20.41 5.96
CA LEU A 18 -22.07 21.43 6.34
C LEU A 18 -21.58 22.23 5.13
N ILE A 19 -21.34 21.56 4.02
CA ILE A 19 -20.90 22.18 2.76
C ILE A 19 -22.02 23.06 2.18
N GLU A 20 -23.26 22.57 2.19
CA GLU A 20 -24.42 23.33 1.73
C GLU A 20 -24.65 24.59 2.59
N ALA A 21 -24.51 24.46 3.92
CA ALA A 21 -24.67 25.59 4.84
C ALA A 21 -23.48 26.59 4.78
N SER A 22 -22.29 26.17 4.35
CA SER A 22 -21.08 26.97 4.33
C SER A 22 -20.18 26.65 3.14
N PRO A 23 -20.59 26.92 1.90
CA PRO A 23 -19.85 26.54 0.70
C PRO A 23 -18.52 27.27 0.54
N GLN A 24 -18.32 28.39 1.25
CA GLN A 24 -17.09 29.21 1.26
C GLN A 24 -16.19 28.92 2.47
N MET A 25 -16.32 27.73 3.06
CA MET A 25 -15.53 27.32 4.22
C MET A 25 -14.03 27.45 3.93
N ASP A 26 -13.30 28.07 4.85
CA ASP A 26 -11.86 28.18 4.78
C ASP A 26 -11.17 26.85 5.12
N GLU A 27 -9.86 26.81 5.03
CA GLU A 27 -9.09 25.58 5.21
C GLU A 27 -9.20 25.04 6.64
N GLU A 28 -9.08 25.89 7.67
CA GLU A 28 -9.15 25.46 9.06
C GLU A 28 -10.53 24.88 9.42
N ASN A 29 -11.60 25.51 8.94
CA ASN A 29 -12.94 24.95 9.12
C ASN A 29 -13.13 23.66 8.33
N THR A 30 -12.53 23.53 7.13
CA THR A 30 -12.53 22.31 6.33
C THR A 30 -11.81 21.19 7.07
N LYS A 31 -10.61 21.46 7.61
CA LYS A 31 -9.83 20.50 8.42
C LYS A 31 -10.67 19.96 9.58
N VAL A 32 -11.22 20.83 10.40
CA VAL A 32 -11.93 20.45 11.64
C VAL A 32 -13.28 19.76 11.35
N LYS A 33 -14.05 20.25 10.37
CA LYS A 33 -15.43 19.82 10.17
C LYS A 33 -15.60 18.65 9.23
N LEU A 34 -14.69 18.50 8.24
CA LEU A 34 -14.79 17.51 7.18
C LEU A 34 -13.65 16.48 7.25
N ILE A 35 -12.39 16.94 7.38
CA ILE A 35 -11.23 16.06 7.25
C ILE A 35 -10.94 15.29 8.54
N GLN A 36 -10.94 15.93 9.70
CA GLN A 36 -10.73 15.22 10.97
C GLN A 36 -11.74 14.09 11.19
N PRO A 37 -13.07 14.28 10.99
CA PRO A 37 -14.03 13.20 11.05
C PRO A 37 -13.80 12.08 10.01
N PHE A 38 -13.24 12.42 8.85
CA PHE A 38 -12.84 11.43 7.85
C PHE A 38 -11.69 10.55 8.36
N LEU A 39 -10.68 11.14 8.98
CA LEU A 39 -9.56 10.40 9.56
C LEU A 39 -10.02 9.48 10.70
N GLU A 40 -10.95 9.96 11.54
CA GLU A 40 -11.58 9.12 12.58
C GLU A 40 -12.37 7.94 11.97
N LEU A 41 -13.10 8.17 10.87
CA LEU A 41 -13.81 7.12 10.13
C LEU A 41 -12.85 6.05 9.61
N LEU A 42 -11.65 6.43 9.21
CA LEU A 42 -10.58 5.52 8.77
C LEU A 42 -9.87 4.80 9.94
N GLY A 43 -10.25 5.07 11.18
CA GLY A 43 -9.73 4.42 12.38
C GLY A 43 -8.50 5.07 12.99
N TRP A 44 -8.19 6.33 12.63
CA TRP A 44 -7.09 7.10 13.24
C TRP A 44 -7.58 7.87 14.46
N ASP A 45 -6.84 7.78 15.57
CA ASP A 45 -7.14 8.51 16.80
C ASP A 45 -6.47 9.90 16.79
N LEU A 46 -7.27 10.94 16.51
CA LEU A 46 -6.82 12.34 16.46
C LEU A 46 -6.27 12.87 17.79
N TYR A 47 -6.62 12.24 18.89
CA TYR A 47 -6.24 12.67 20.24
C TYR A 47 -5.05 11.90 20.80
N SER A 48 -4.45 11.02 20.00
CA SER A 48 -3.27 10.24 20.35
C SER A 48 -2.03 10.73 19.59
N THR A 49 -0.90 10.06 19.80
CA THR A 49 0.34 10.31 19.05
C THR A 49 0.32 9.74 17.63
N GLU A 50 -0.77 9.11 17.22
CA GLU A 50 -0.92 8.53 15.88
C GLU A 50 -1.17 9.58 14.80
N VAL A 51 -1.62 10.77 15.17
CA VAL A 51 -1.86 11.88 14.24
C VAL A 51 -1.07 13.09 14.68
N ALA A 52 -0.07 13.47 13.90
CA ALA A 52 0.68 14.70 14.09
C ALA A 52 0.10 15.80 13.19
N LEU A 53 -0.18 16.95 13.81
CA LEU A 53 -0.66 18.15 13.12
C LEU A 53 0.53 18.99 12.68
N GLU A 54 0.45 19.66 11.53
CA GLU A 54 1.50 20.55 11.01
C GLU A 54 2.88 19.84 11.06
N TYR A 55 2.92 18.61 10.56
CA TYR A 55 4.14 17.79 10.63
C TYR A 55 5.25 18.40 9.80
N THR A 56 6.40 18.65 10.44
CA THR A 56 7.55 19.31 9.81
C THR A 56 8.32 18.37 8.91
N ILE A 57 8.44 18.74 7.65
CA ILE A 57 9.20 17.99 6.63
C ILE A 57 10.48 18.76 6.33
N PRO A 58 11.67 18.17 6.53
CA PRO A 58 12.93 18.79 6.15
C PRO A 58 13.06 18.88 4.64
N MET A 59 13.39 20.08 4.14
CA MET A 59 13.62 20.35 2.72
C MET A 59 15.06 20.79 2.50
N ALA A 60 15.59 20.69 1.28
CA ALA A 60 16.96 21.12 0.95
C ALA A 60 17.26 22.60 1.29
N SER A 61 16.23 23.45 1.30
CA SER A 61 16.34 24.90 1.58
C SER A 61 15.57 25.35 2.83
N GLY A 62 15.41 24.46 3.84
CA GLY A 62 14.68 24.78 5.07
C GLY A 62 13.72 23.67 5.48
N SER A 63 12.52 24.04 5.93
CA SER A 63 11.47 23.09 6.27
C SER A 63 10.13 23.57 5.73
N THR A 64 9.23 22.64 5.51
CA THR A 64 7.82 22.87 5.21
C THR A 64 6.97 22.03 6.15
N HIS A 65 5.66 22.14 6.06
CA HIS A 65 4.75 21.36 6.88
C HIS A 65 3.69 20.74 5.99
N VAL A 66 3.26 19.54 6.36
CA VAL A 66 2.04 18.91 5.85
C VAL A 66 0.97 18.97 6.95
N ASP A 67 -0.28 19.17 6.58
CA ASP A 67 -1.36 19.39 7.55
C ASP A 67 -1.50 18.26 8.57
N TYR A 68 -1.43 17.00 8.11
CA TYR A 68 -1.44 15.84 9.00
C TYR A 68 -0.41 14.80 8.54
N ALA A 69 0.29 14.22 9.50
CA ALA A 69 1.00 12.96 9.32
C ALA A 69 0.33 11.89 10.18
N LEU A 70 -0.04 10.77 9.56
CA LEU A 70 -0.61 9.61 10.26
C LEU A 70 0.52 8.62 10.52
N LEU A 71 0.67 8.20 11.77
CA LEU A 71 1.83 7.43 12.23
C LEU A 71 1.42 6.03 12.67
N ILE A 72 2.25 5.06 12.33
CA ILE A 72 2.23 3.74 12.95
C ILE A 72 3.50 3.60 13.78
N GLY A 73 3.32 3.55 15.10
CA GLY A 73 4.45 3.76 16.03
C GLY A 73 4.98 5.20 15.91
N ASP A 74 6.27 5.35 15.61
CA ASP A 74 6.92 6.66 15.47
C ASP A 74 7.13 7.06 14.00
N SER A 75 6.72 6.21 13.04
CA SER A 75 6.95 6.45 11.61
C SER A 75 5.70 7.03 10.93
N PRO A 76 5.82 8.15 10.21
CA PRO A 76 4.74 8.67 9.39
C PRO A 76 4.55 7.75 8.18
N VAL A 77 3.34 7.22 8.01
CA VAL A 77 3.00 6.31 6.90
C VAL A 77 2.07 6.94 5.86
N VAL A 78 1.29 7.95 6.28
CA VAL A 78 0.40 8.71 5.39
C VAL A 78 0.59 10.21 5.63
N PHE A 79 0.73 10.97 4.57
CA PHE A 79 0.58 12.43 4.60
C PHE A 79 -0.80 12.84 4.11
N VAL A 80 -1.43 13.80 4.80
CA VAL A 80 -2.70 14.38 4.38
C VAL A 80 -2.52 15.88 4.21
N GLU A 81 -2.77 16.35 3.01
CA GLU A 81 -2.76 17.77 2.65
C GLU A 81 -4.19 18.24 2.43
N ALA A 82 -4.58 19.24 3.17
CA ALA A 82 -5.92 19.81 3.17
C ALA A 82 -5.99 21.07 2.32
N LYS A 83 -7.13 21.30 1.71
CA LYS A 83 -7.43 22.55 1.00
C LYS A 83 -8.81 23.07 1.41
N PRO A 84 -9.08 24.37 1.24
CA PRO A 84 -10.40 24.90 1.53
C PRO A 84 -11.48 24.23 0.70
N VAL A 85 -12.65 23.93 1.29
CA VAL A 85 -13.79 23.29 0.59
C VAL A 85 -14.23 24.04 -0.69
N ARG A 86 -13.98 25.35 -0.71
CA ARG A 86 -14.30 26.22 -1.88
C ARG A 86 -13.35 26.04 -3.06
N SER A 87 -12.17 25.46 -2.87
CA SER A 87 -11.17 25.27 -3.93
C SER A 87 -11.39 23.98 -4.70
N THR A 88 -10.90 23.93 -5.94
CA THR A 88 -10.76 22.70 -6.71
C THR A 88 -9.33 22.19 -6.53
N LEU A 89 -9.16 20.90 -6.37
CA LEU A 89 -7.83 20.28 -6.31
C LEU A 89 -7.13 20.42 -7.66
N THR A 90 -5.84 20.74 -7.63
CA THR A 90 -5.06 21.03 -8.84
C THR A 90 -3.81 20.15 -8.93
N ASP A 91 -3.30 19.93 -10.14
CA ASP A 91 -2.04 19.22 -10.37
C ASP A 91 -0.85 19.82 -9.62
N SER A 92 -0.92 21.12 -9.31
CA SER A 92 0.16 21.79 -8.56
C SER A 92 0.19 21.35 -7.09
N GLU A 93 -0.98 21.13 -6.51
CA GLU A 93 -1.13 20.62 -5.12
C GLU A 93 -0.77 19.14 -5.05
N VAL A 94 -1.13 18.36 -6.06
CA VAL A 94 -0.68 16.96 -6.21
C VAL A 94 0.85 16.89 -6.28
N ARG A 95 1.49 17.74 -7.08
CA ARG A 95 2.96 17.82 -7.16
C ARG A 95 3.59 18.25 -5.84
N GLN A 96 2.93 19.12 -5.09
CA GLN A 96 3.36 19.55 -3.77
C GLN A 96 3.37 18.35 -2.80
N LEU A 97 2.26 17.60 -2.70
CA LEU A 97 2.16 16.42 -1.84
C LEU A 97 3.18 15.35 -2.24
N ARG A 98 3.36 15.08 -3.54
CA ARG A 98 4.42 14.18 -4.04
C ARG A 98 5.80 14.63 -3.59
N SER A 99 6.09 15.94 -3.61
CA SER A 99 7.38 16.45 -3.15
C SER A 99 7.59 16.20 -1.65
N TYR A 100 6.55 16.28 -0.84
CA TYR A 100 6.59 15.94 0.59
C TYR A 100 6.87 14.46 0.82
N MET A 101 6.14 13.58 0.14
CA MET A 101 6.34 12.13 0.21
C MET A 101 7.77 11.72 -0.16
N ARG A 102 8.42 12.41 -1.13
CA ARG A 102 9.82 12.13 -1.51
C ARG A 102 10.82 12.43 -0.42
N GLN A 103 10.56 13.42 0.43
CA GLN A 103 11.48 13.80 1.50
C GLN A 103 11.41 12.83 2.69
N GLU A 104 10.26 12.21 2.91
CA GLU A 104 10.04 11.26 3.99
C GLU A 104 9.98 9.84 3.44
N LEU A 105 11.02 9.05 3.73
CA LEU A 105 11.18 7.70 3.14
C LEU A 105 10.13 6.71 3.65
N ASP A 106 9.66 6.91 4.87
CA ASP A 106 8.71 6.01 5.55
C ASP A 106 7.26 6.28 5.15
N THR A 107 7.00 7.39 4.44
CA THR A 107 5.65 7.76 4.01
C THR A 107 5.39 7.20 2.62
N ASP A 108 4.60 6.14 2.54
CA ASP A 108 4.24 5.50 1.28
C ASP A 108 2.91 6.02 0.72
N TRP A 109 2.09 6.69 1.53
CA TRP A 109 0.76 7.14 1.18
C TRP A 109 0.60 8.65 1.31
N GLY A 110 -0.23 9.22 0.42
CA GLY A 110 -0.61 10.63 0.45
C GLY A 110 -2.09 10.80 0.14
N ILE A 111 -2.76 11.69 0.85
CA ILE A 111 -4.14 12.08 0.62
C ILE A 111 -4.17 13.60 0.42
N LEU A 112 -4.61 14.03 -0.76
CA LEU A 112 -4.95 15.42 -1.04
C LEU A 112 -6.47 15.57 -1.01
N THR A 113 -7.00 16.49 -0.22
CA THR A 113 -8.44 16.65 -0.12
C THR A 113 -8.88 18.06 0.25
N ASN A 114 -10.05 18.45 -0.23
CA ASN A 114 -10.78 19.64 0.19
C ASN A 114 -12.09 19.28 0.94
N GLY A 115 -12.23 18.02 1.36
CA GLY A 115 -13.41 17.50 2.03
C GLY A 115 -14.59 17.16 1.11
N LYS A 116 -14.54 17.54 -0.19
CA LYS A 116 -15.49 17.12 -1.24
C LYS A 116 -14.87 16.14 -2.21
N SER A 117 -13.63 16.40 -2.59
CA SER A 117 -12.87 15.59 -3.52
C SER A 117 -11.62 15.07 -2.83
N PHE A 118 -11.22 13.87 -3.19
CA PHE A 118 -10.09 13.17 -2.62
C PHE A 118 -9.22 12.61 -3.74
N GLU A 119 -7.91 12.79 -3.62
CA GLU A 119 -6.92 12.14 -4.45
C GLU A 119 -5.93 11.39 -3.56
N VAL A 120 -5.79 10.10 -3.82
CA VAL A 120 -4.92 9.20 -3.06
C VAL A 120 -3.70 8.85 -3.89
N LEU A 121 -2.54 9.08 -3.30
CA LEU A 121 -1.24 8.80 -3.88
C LEU A 121 -0.56 7.66 -3.15
N THR A 122 0.22 6.84 -3.87
CA THR A 122 1.14 5.89 -3.27
C THR A 122 2.49 5.90 -3.98
N LYS A 123 3.55 5.48 -3.29
CA LYS A 123 4.84 5.19 -3.90
C LYS A 123 4.76 3.83 -4.59
N ASN A 124 4.80 3.82 -5.92
CA ASN A 124 4.81 2.57 -6.68
C ASN A 124 6.22 1.98 -6.67
N GLN A 125 6.39 0.92 -5.89
CA GLN A 125 7.68 0.24 -5.74
C GLN A 125 8.16 -0.44 -7.03
N GLN A 126 7.24 -0.86 -7.91
CA GLN A 126 7.59 -1.48 -9.19
C GLN A 126 8.10 -0.46 -10.24
N ASN A 127 7.71 0.82 -10.13
CA ASN A 127 8.12 1.89 -11.03
C ASN A 127 9.20 2.82 -10.45
N GLY A 128 10.05 2.34 -9.57
CA GLY A 128 11.15 3.17 -9.08
C GLY A 128 10.83 4.00 -7.83
N GLY A 129 9.72 3.73 -7.14
CA GLY A 129 9.28 4.53 -6.00
C GLY A 129 8.68 5.88 -6.42
N GLU A 130 8.22 5.98 -7.67
CA GLU A 130 7.51 7.16 -8.16
C GLU A 130 6.12 7.25 -7.50
N GLU A 131 5.77 8.44 -7.05
CA GLU A 131 4.46 8.70 -6.47
C GLU A 131 3.41 8.77 -7.59
N VAL A 132 2.46 7.84 -7.53
CA VAL A 132 1.37 7.74 -8.51
C VAL A 132 0.01 7.96 -7.84
N SER A 133 -0.92 8.53 -8.58
CA SER A 133 -2.33 8.59 -8.16
C SER A 133 -2.93 7.19 -8.33
N VAL A 134 -3.49 6.64 -7.25
CA VAL A 134 -4.15 5.33 -7.22
C VAL A 134 -5.61 5.48 -7.53
N VAL A 135 -6.28 6.41 -6.83
CA VAL A 135 -7.72 6.63 -6.95
C VAL A 135 -8.06 8.09 -6.68
N GLN A 136 -9.07 8.57 -7.39
CA GLN A 136 -9.75 9.84 -7.15
C GLN A 136 -11.23 9.54 -6.95
N PHE A 137 -11.84 10.16 -5.96
CA PHE A 137 -13.27 10.01 -5.67
C PHE A 137 -13.82 11.28 -5.04
N ASP A 138 -15.11 11.44 -5.13
CA ASP A 138 -15.84 12.52 -4.47
C ASP A 138 -16.56 12.01 -3.21
N LEU A 139 -16.90 12.94 -2.31
CA LEU A 139 -17.63 12.64 -1.07
C LEU A 139 -18.93 11.86 -1.34
N ASP A 140 -19.62 12.19 -2.43
CA ASP A 140 -20.88 11.57 -2.80
C ASP A 140 -20.71 10.11 -3.23
N ASP A 141 -19.55 9.76 -3.78
CA ASP A 141 -19.22 8.40 -4.21
C ASP A 141 -19.08 7.43 -3.02
N LEU A 142 -18.75 7.94 -1.83
CA LEU A 142 -18.52 7.11 -0.65
C LEU A 142 -19.76 6.35 -0.18
N ALA A 143 -20.95 6.93 -0.35
CA ALA A 143 -22.21 6.28 0.00
C ALA A 143 -22.50 5.08 -0.92
N GLU A 144 -22.14 5.18 -2.20
CA GLU A 144 -22.31 4.13 -3.20
C GLU A 144 -21.17 3.11 -3.18
N ASN A 145 -19.94 3.57 -2.87
CA ASN A 145 -18.71 2.82 -2.99
C ASN A 145 -17.83 2.88 -1.73
N PRO A 146 -18.31 2.37 -0.59
CA PRO A 146 -17.57 2.44 0.66
C PRO A 146 -16.24 1.67 0.64
N SER A 147 -16.07 0.72 -0.28
CA SER A 147 -14.86 -0.09 -0.41
C SER A 147 -13.60 0.71 -0.73
N VAL A 148 -13.73 1.90 -1.35
CA VAL A 148 -12.59 2.80 -1.60
C VAL A 148 -11.88 3.23 -0.30
N LEU A 149 -12.64 3.31 0.79
CA LEU A 149 -12.08 3.66 2.09
C LEU A 149 -11.22 2.54 2.69
N GLU A 150 -11.42 1.29 2.28
CA GLU A 150 -10.61 0.17 2.76
C GLU A 150 -9.13 0.36 2.43
N LEU A 151 -8.83 0.98 1.28
CA LEU A 151 -7.48 1.39 0.89
C LEU A 151 -6.79 2.29 1.92
N LEU A 152 -7.57 3.11 2.65
CA LEU A 152 -7.08 4.17 3.52
C LEU A 152 -7.21 3.87 5.01
N THR A 153 -7.86 2.75 5.39
CA THR A 153 -8.02 2.43 6.81
C THR A 153 -6.67 2.21 7.46
N LYS A 154 -6.55 2.64 8.71
CA LYS A 154 -5.36 2.38 9.53
C LYS A 154 -4.98 0.89 9.53
N GLU A 155 -5.97 -0.01 9.61
CA GLU A 155 -5.77 -1.45 9.63
C GLU A 155 -5.19 -1.97 8.30
N SER A 156 -5.75 -1.53 7.16
CA SER A 156 -5.25 -1.93 5.85
C SER A 156 -3.83 -1.42 5.60
N ILE A 157 -3.52 -0.19 6.00
CA ILE A 157 -2.17 0.36 5.89
C ILE A 157 -1.21 -0.40 6.81
N ARG A 158 -1.62 -0.70 8.03
CA ARG A 158 -0.82 -1.45 8.99
C ARG A 158 -0.52 -2.87 8.53
N SER A 159 -1.50 -3.55 7.96
CA SER A 159 -1.36 -4.94 7.48
C SER A 159 -0.70 -5.07 6.11
N GLY A 160 -0.54 -3.97 5.36
CA GLY A 160 -0.06 -3.99 3.97
C GLY A 160 -1.16 -4.28 2.93
N LYS A 161 -2.41 -4.45 3.35
CA LYS A 161 -3.55 -4.67 2.45
C LYS A 161 -3.75 -3.51 1.48
N SER A 162 -3.45 -2.28 1.92
CA SER A 162 -3.48 -1.09 1.05
C SER A 162 -2.55 -1.20 -0.14
N ASP A 163 -1.35 -1.77 0.05
CA ASP A 163 -0.37 -1.96 -1.02
C ASP A 163 -0.84 -3.02 -2.03
N GLU A 164 -1.49 -4.09 -1.55
CA GLU A 164 -2.07 -5.14 -2.41
C GLU A 164 -3.20 -4.56 -3.26
N ILE A 165 -4.11 -3.79 -2.67
CA ILE A 165 -5.20 -3.12 -3.40
C ILE A 165 -4.62 -2.14 -4.43
N ALA A 166 -3.63 -1.32 -4.05
CA ALA A 166 -2.99 -0.37 -4.97
C ALA A 166 -2.31 -1.08 -6.15
N GLU A 167 -1.65 -2.21 -5.91
CA GLU A 167 -1.05 -3.02 -6.98
C GLU A 167 -2.10 -3.58 -7.93
N GLN A 168 -3.22 -4.09 -7.44
CA GLN A 168 -4.34 -4.56 -8.27
C GLN A 168 -4.90 -3.42 -9.14
N VAL A 169 -5.10 -2.24 -8.55
CA VAL A 169 -5.54 -1.04 -9.29
C VAL A 169 -4.53 -0.67 -10.36
N ALA A 170 -3.23 -0.68 -10.04
CA ALA A 170 -2.18 -0.37 -11.00
C ALA A 170 -2.11 -1.40 -12.15
N GLN A 171 -2.28 -2.68 -11.87
CA GLN A 171 -2.35 -3.73 -12.88
C GLN A 171 -3.55 -3.55 -13.81
N THR A 172 -4.72 -3.28 -13.24
CA THR A 172 -5.94 -3.03 -14.01
C THR A 172 -5.79 -1.78 -14.90
N ASN A 173 -5.19 -0.71 -14.38
CA ASN A 173 -4.92 0.50 -15.15
C ASN A 173 -3.93 0.24 -16.31
N ARG A 174 -2.89 -0.58 -16.08
CA ARG A 174 -1.96 -0.99 -17.15
C ARG A 174 -2.67 -1.81 -18.22
N ALA A 175 -3.53 -2.76 -17.80
CA ALA A 175 -4.30 -3.58 -18.75
C ALA A 175 -5.25 -2.72 -19.59
N ILE A 176 -6.01 -1.81 -18.97
CA ILE A 176 -6.90 -0.88 -19.70
C ILE A 176 -6.12 -0.07 -20.72
N ARG A 177 -4.99 0.53 -20.30
CA ARG A 177 -4.14 1.33 -21.20
C ARG A 177 -3.62 0.50 -22.36
N HIS A 178 -3.10 -0.69 -22.07
CA HIS A 178 -2.59 -1.60 -23.10
C HIS A 178 -3.66 -1.98 -24.12
N LEU A 179 -4.86 -2.33 -23.67
CA LEU A 179 -5.99 -2.65 -24.55
C LEU A 179 -6.42 -1.46 -25.42
N GLN A 180 -6.36 -0.23 -24.88
CA GLN A 180 -6.72 0.97 -25.62
C GLN A 180 -5.66 1.42 -26.64
N GLU A 181 -4.38 1.36 -26.24
CA GLU A 181 -3.26 1.77 -27.12
C GLU A 181 -3.00 0.75 -28.23
N ASN A 182 -3.36 -0.51 -28.02
CA ASN A 182 -3.11 -1.63 -28.94
C ASN A 182 -4.39 -2.30 -29.41
N GLU A 183 -5.52 -1.58 -29.46
CA GLU A 183 -6.84 -2.14 -29.78
C GLU A 183 -6.84 -2.98 -31.07
N ASP A 184 -6.24 -2.47 -32.14
CA ASP A 184 -6.18 -3.17 -33.43
C ASP A 184 -5.37 -4.47 -33.35
N SER A 185 -4.20 -4.44 -32.72
CA SER A 185 -3.33 -5.61 -32.56
C SER A 185 -3.96 -6.68 -31.66
N VAL A 186 -4.66 -6.27 -30.60
CA VAL A 186 -5.39 -7.20 -29.71
C VAL A 186 -6.60 -7.78 -30.42
N THR A 187 -7.31 -7.00 -31.21
CA THR A 187 -8.43 -7.44 -32.04
C THR A 187 -7.96 -8.52 -33.03
N GLU A 188 -6.87 -8.28 -33.78
CA GLU A 188 -6.28 -9.25 -34.72
C GLU A 188 -5.89 -10.55 -33.99
N ALA A 189 -5.24 -10.45 -32.82
CA ALA A 189 -4.85 -11.63 -32.04
C ALA A 189 -6.06 -12.46 -31.56
N VAL A 190 -7.18 -11.80 -31.20
CA VAL A 190 -8.42 -12.47 -30.81
C VAL A 190 -9.06 -13.16 -32.01
N THR A 191 -9.12 -12.49 -33.16
CA THR A 191 -9.64 -13.04 -34.43
C THR A 191 -8.83 -14.29 -34.83
N ASP A 192 -7.49 -14.18 -34.88
CA ASP A 192 -6.59 -15.28 -35.23
C ASP A 192 -6.77 -16.49 -34.29
N ALA A 193 -6.91 -16.24 -32.99
CA ALA A 193 -7.11 -17.31 -32.01
C ALA A 193 -8.44 -18.06 -32.26
N VAL A 194 -9.53 -17.35 -32.56
CA VAL A 194 -10.83 -17.95 -32.85
C VAL A 194 -10.77 -18.72 -34.16
N GLU A 195 -10.21 -18.16 -35.23
CA GLU A 195 -10.10 -18.82 -36.54
C GLU A 195 -9.23 -20.11 -36.49
N SER A 196 -8.18 -20.06 -35.67
CA SER A 196 -7.31 -21.23 -35.43
C SER A 196 -8.06 -22.44 -34.83
N GLU A 197 -9.07 -22.15 -33.98
CA GLU A 197 -9.83 -23.23 -33.27
C GLU A 197 -11.04 -23.73 -34.06
N VAL A 198 -11.76 -22.83 -34.75
CA VAL A 198 -13.04 -23.15 -35.37
C VAL A 198 -13.02 -23.12 -36.91
N GLY A 199 -11.93 -22.63 -37.52
CA GLY A 199 -11.82 -22.42 -38.96
C GLY A 199 -12.47 -21.09 -39.39
N GLU A 200 -12.41 -20.82 -40.72
CA GLU A 200 -12.93 -19.60 -41.32
C GLU A 200 -14.46 -19.53 -41.17
N LEU A 201 -14.94 -18.41 -40.60
CA LEU A 201 -16.35 -18.17 -40.34
C LEU A 201 -16.93 -17.17 -41.38
N THR A 202 -18.25 -17.21 -41.57
CA THR A 202 -18.96 -16.33 -42.53
C THR A 202 -19.39 -14.99 -41.90
N ILE A 203 -19.05 -14.74 -40.63
CA ILE A 203 -19.32 -13.50 -39.92
C ILE A 203 -18.07 -12.63 -39.93
N ASP A 204 -18.24 -11.33 -39.74
CA ASP A 204 -17.13 -10.40 -39.53
C ASP A 204 -16.57 -10.57 -38.11
N LEU A 205 -15.52 -11.38 -37.99
CA LEU A 205 -14.87 -11.67 -36.70
C LEU A 205 -14.10 -10.48 -36.16
N ASP A 206 -13.57 -9.61 -37.02
CA ASP A 206 -12.83 -8.41 -36.60
C ASP A 206 -13.74 -7.44 -35.89
N GLU A 207 -14.97 -7.23 -36.39
CA GLU A 207 -15.96 -6.37 -35.71
C GLU A 207 -16.34 -6.93 -34.35
N GLN A 208 -16.60 -8.24 -34.26
CA GLN A 208 -16.97 -8.89 -33.02
C GLN A 208 -15.82 -8.91 -31.99
N ALA A 209 -14.59 -9.15 -32.43
CA ALA A 209 -13.40 -9.09 -31.58
C ALA A 209 -13.17 -7.67 -31.04
N ARG A 210 -13.38 -6.65 -31.85
CA ARG A 210 -13.29 -5.23 -31.44
C ARG A 210 -14.34 -4.89 -30.38
N GLU A 211 -15.60 -5.28 -30.61
CA GLU A 211 -16.66 -5.09 -29.61
C GLU A 211 -16.34 -5.79 -28.29
N PHE A 212 -15.75 -7.00 -28.34
CA PHE A 212 -15.30 -7.73 -27.16
C PHE A 212 -14.20 -6.98 -26.41
N VAL A 213 -13.17 -6.48 -27.10
CA VAL A 213 -12.07 -5.69 -26.48
C VAL A 213 -12.63 -4.44 -25.82
N GLN A 214 -13.52 -3.70 -26.48
CA GLN A 214 -14.15 -2.51 -25.90
C GLN A 214 -15.04 -2.83 -24.69
N SER A 215 -15.79 -3.92 -24.76
CA SER A 215 -16.59 -4.41 -23.63
C SER A 215 -15.71 -4.79 -22.44
N LEU A 216 -14.58 -5.46 -22.70
CA LEU A 216 -13.62 -5.82 -21.65
C LEU A 216 -13.03 -4.57 -20.98
N VAL A 217 -12.67 -3.53 -21.76
CA VAL A 217 -12.21 -2.25 -21.19
C VAL A 217 -13.28 -1.61 -20.31
N SER A 218 -14.56 -1.67 -20.73
CA SER A 218 -15.67 -1.15 -19.92
C SER A 218 -15.83 -1.89 -18.61
N VAL A 219 -15.79 -3.23 -18.63
CA VAL A 219 -15.86 -4.07 -17.42
C VAL A 219 -14.67 -3.78 -16.49
N LEU A 220 -13.44 -3.69 -17.04
CA LEU A 220 -12.26 -3.36 -16.22
C LEU A 220 -12.35 -1.96 -15.59
N ARG A 221 -12.96 -1.00 -16.27
CA ARG A 221 -13.20 0.34 -15.71
C ARG A 221 -14.23 0.33 -14.60
N GLU A 222 -15.31 -0.45 -14.76
CA GLU A 222 -16.30 -0.65 -13.69
C GLU A 222 -15.67 -1.33 -12.49
N GLN A 223 -14.92 -2.41 -12.68
CA GLN A 223 -14.20 -3.08 -11.58
C GLN A 223 -13.18 -2.18 -10.89
N ARG A 224 -12.54 -1.25 -11.60
CA ARG A 224 -11.62 -0.28 -11.01
C ARG A 224 -12.30 0.68 -10.02
N GLN A 225 -13.54 1.06 -10.29
CA GLN A 225 -14.33 1.90 -9.38
C GLN A 225 -14.79 1.13 -8.13
N PHE A 226 -14.77 -0.22 -8.20
CA PHE A 226 -15.32 -1.09 -7.17
C PHE A 226 -14.36 -2.26 -6.92
N VAL A 227 -13.51 -2.12 -5.94
CA VAL A 227 -12.83 -3.29 -5.37
C VAL A 227 -13.81 -3.96 -4.42
N SER A 228 -14.81 -4.64 -4.95
CA SER A 228 -15.67 -5.55 -4.19
C SER A 228 -15.01 -6.90 -4.21
N GLU A 229 -14.33 -7.28 -3.14
CA GLU A 229 -14.06 -8.69 -2.87
C GLU A 229 -15.35 -9.34 -2.33
N GLU A 230 -16.13 -9.99 -3.19
CA GLU A 230 -16.80 -11.21 -2.77
C GLU A 230 -15.75 -12.32 -2.86
N PRO A 231 -15.50 -13.07 -1.77
CA PRO A 231 -14.71 -14.28 -1.87
C PRO A 231 -15.39 -15.22 -2.87
N PRO A 232 -14.64 -15.99 -3.68
CA PRO A 232 -15.22 -16.92 -4.62
C PRO A 232 -16.21 -17.83 -3.89
N ALA A 233 -17.46 -17.87 -4.36
CA ALA A 233 -18.48 -18.73 -3.80
C ALA A 233 -18.00 -20.16 -3.88
N ASP A 234 -17.73 -20.77 -2.75
CA ASP A 234 -17.49 -22.20 -2.62
C ASP A 234 -18.72 -22.94 -3.15
N HIS A 235 -18.52 -23.72 -4.19
CA HIS A 235 -19.53 -24.66 -4.67
C HIS A 235 -19.85 -25.63 -3.53
N GLU A 236 -21.04 -25.48 -2.95
CA GLU A 236 -21.63 -26.44 -2.04
C GLU A 236 -21.69 -27.83 -2.72
N THR A 237 -20.85 -28.73 -2.28
CA THR A 237 -21.11 -30.16 -2.38
C THR A 237 -21.62 -30.61 -1.02
N SER A 238 -22.87 -31.04 -1.01
CA SER A 238 -23.59 -31.60 0.15
C SER A 238 -22.88 -32.80 0.76
N PRO A 239 -23.14 -33.07 2.04
CA PRO A 239 -22.32 -33.95 2.86
C PRO A 239 -22.76 -35.40 2.80
N GLU A 240 -21.84 -36.32 2.79
CA GLU A 240 -22.04 -37.69 3.32
C GLU A 240 -20.90 -38.02 4.28
N ASP A 241 -21.36 -38.45 5.45
CA ASP A 241 -20.68 -38.92 6.61
C ASP A 241 -19.32 -39.61 6.44
N SER A 242 -18.35 -39.20 7.28
CA SER A 242 -17.62 -40.17 8.12
C SER A 242 -16.78 -39.45 9.18
N ASP A 243 -17.08 -39.77 10.43
CA ASP A 243 -16.29 -39.51 11.63
C ASP A 243 -14.80 -39.80 11.44
N ILE A 244 -13.94 -38.84 11.79
CA ILE A 244 -12.67 -39.03 12.50
C ILE A 244 -12.22 -37.67 13.04
N ASP A 245 -12.28 -37.54 14.38
CA ASP A 245 -11.52 -36.55 15.13
C ASP A 245 -10.01 -36.91 15.06
N PRO A 246 -9.11 -36.01 14.78
CA PRO A 246 -8.35 -35.44 15.87
C PRO A 246 -8.03 -33.94 15.71
N GLN A 247 -8.14 -33.23 16.81
CA GLN A 247 -7.63 -31.92 17.13
C GLN A 247 -6.34 -31.56 16.37
N GLU A 248 -6.41 -30.56 15.50
CA GLU A 248 -5.31 -29.66 15.24
C GLU A 248 -5.72 -28.25 15.64
N ASN A 249 -5.03 -27.75 16.64
CA ASN A 249 -5.11 -26.37 17.10
C ASN A 249 -4.64 -25.43 15.97
N ASP A 250 -5.55 -24.74 15.31
CA ASP A 250 -5.23 -23.47 14.63
C ASP A 250 -4.93 -22.43 15.71
N THR A 251 -3.67 -22.36 16.09
CA THR A 251 -3.14 -21.22 16.86
C THR A 251 -3.01 -20.08 15.84
N GLU A 252 -3.93 -19.12 15.89
CA GLU A 252 -3.75 -17.82 15.24
C GLU A 252 -2.36 -17.30 15.59
N THR A 253 -1.52 -17.14 14.58
CA THR A 253 -0.15 -16.65 14.72
C THR A 253 -0.21 -15.16 15.04
N GLN A 254 -0.22 -14.81 16.32
CA GLN A 254 -0.11 -13.41 16.75
C GLN A 254 1.37 -13.02 16.72
N GLY A 255 1.75 -12.13 15.77
CA GLY A 255 3.10 -11.57 15.63
C GLY A 255 3.67 -11.70 14.22
N TYR A 256 4.94 -11.34 14.08
CA TYR A 256 5.62 -11.20 12.78
C TYR A 256 6.44 -12.46 12.47
N VAL A 257 6.23 -13.06 11.28
CA VAL A 257 6.96 -14.23 10.80
C VAL A 257 7.46 -13.99 9.38
N ILE A 258 8.71 -14.35 9.10
CA ILE A 258 9.32 -14.35 7.78
C ILE A 258 9.64 -15.81 7.42
N GLU A 259 9.16 -16.27 6.27
CA GLU A 259 9.47 -17.58 5.71
C GLU A 259 10.37 -17.44 4.50
N PHE A 260 11.47 -18.16 4.48
CA PHE A 260 12.43 -18.19 3.37
C PHE A 260 12.13 -19.34 2.41
N SER A 261 12.54 -19.18 1.14
CA SER A 261 12.34 -20.20 0.09
C SER A 261 13.05 -21.54 0.34
N ASP A 262 13.97 -21.61 1.28
CA ASP A 262 14.61 -22.84 1.76
C ASP A 262 13.82 -23.53 2.88
N GLY A 263 12.65 -22.99 3.28
CA GLY A 263 11.75 -23.51 4.29
C GLY A 263 12.06 -23.06 5.72
N LYS A 264 13.05 -22.18 5.92
CA LYS A 264 13.33 -21.58 7.23
C LYS A 264 12.29 -20.52 7.56
N GLN A 265 11.77 -20.57 8.80
CA GLN A 265 10.90 -19.51 9.35
C GLN A 265 11.62 -18.75 10.46
N ILE A 266 11.41 -17.45 10.53
CA ILE A 266 11.90 -16.56 11.58
C ILE A 266 10.71 -15.83 12.21
N PRO A 267 10.42 -16.05 13.51
CA PRO A 267 11.07 -17.05 14.37
C PRO A 267 10.74 -18.49 13.98
N GLU A 268 11.54 -19.43 14.46
CA GLU A 268 11.30 -20.86 14.22
C GLU A 268 9.95 -21.31 14.74
N ARG A 269 9.33 -22.31 14.09
CA ARG A 269 8.08 -22.91 14.56
C ARG A 269 8.20 -23.40 16.00
N GLY A 270 7.32 -22.86 16.87
CA GLY A 270 7.33 -23.20 18.31
C GLY A 270 8.27 -22.35 19.16
N ALA A 271 9.01 -21.42 18.58
CA ALA A 271 9.74 -20.39 19.34
C ALA A 271 8.80 -19.24 19.72
N GLU A 272 9.26 -18.39 20.66
CA GLU A 272 8.54 -17.17 21.02
C GLU A 272 8.44 -16.24 19.79
N ILE A 273 7.20 -15.87 19.44
CA ILE A 273 6.93 -15.05 18.26
C ILE A 273 7.39 -13.61 18.51
N HIS A 274 8.09 -13.04 17.55
CA HIS A 274 8.51 -11.66 17.63
C HIS A 274 7.30 -10.70 17.53
N THR A 275 7.11 -9.91 18.57
CA THR A 275 6.02 -8.92 18.64
C THR A 275 6.40 -7.58 18.00
N LYS A 276 7.66 -7.44 17.53
CA LYS A 276 8.18 -6.24 16.90
C LYS A 276 8.80 -6.57 15.55
N GLN A 277 8.39 -5.86 14.51
CA GLN A 277 8.89 -6.02 13.14
C GLN A 277 10.42 -5.87 13.03
N ASN A 278 11.01 -4.89 13.75
CA ASN A 278 12.46 -4.67 13.70
C ASN A 278 13.25 -5.85 14.29
N GLN A 279 12.74 -6.53 15.32
CA GLN A 279 13.37 -7.74 15.85
C GLN A 279 13.27 -8.90 14.84
N ASN A 280 12.12 -9.06 14.19
CA ASN A 280 11.93 -10.09 13.18
C ASN A 280 12.82 -9.84 11.94
N MET A 281 12.86 -8.59 11.44
CA MET A 281 13.76 -8.20 10.35
C MET A 281 15.24 -8.41 10.71
N GLY A 282 15.67 -8.04 11.93
CA GLY A 282 17.03 -8.25 12.39
C GLY A 282 17.42 -9.72 12.45
N ALA A 283 16.58 -10.55 13.05
CA ALA A 283 16.80 -11.99 13.13
C ALA A 283 16.83 -12.66 11.72
N ALA A 284 16.03 -12.18 10.79
CA ALA A 284 16.06 -12.64 9.41
C ALA A 284 17.40 -12.32 8.72
N VAL A 285 17.94 -11.12 8.93
CA VAL A 285 19.23 -10.72 8.37
C VAL A 285 20.38 -11.49 9.08
N ASP A 286 20.31 -11.72 10.38
CA ASP A 286 21.27 -12.56 11.11
C ASP A 286 21.31 -13.99 10.54
N TYR A 287 20.14 -14.56 10.22
CA TYR A 287 20.07 -15.87 9.56
C TYR A 287 20.78 -15.88 8.20
N LEU A 288 20.54 -14.86 7.36
CA LEU A 288 21.22 -14.75 6.06
C LEU A 288 22.74 -14.58 6.17
N ILE A 289 23.19 -13.91 7.22
CA ILE A 289 24.62 -13.75 7.51
C ILE A 289 25.23 -15.10 7.94
N ALA A 290 24.58 -15.81 8.85
CA ALA A 290 25.11 -17.02 9.43
C ALA A 290 25.13 -18.21 8.46
N GLU A 291 24.06 -18.38 7.67
CA GLU A 291 23.85 -19.60 6.87
C GLU A 291 24.04 -19.40 5.37
N HIS A 292 23.92 -18.17 4.87
CA HIS A 292 23.93 -17.88 3.42
C HIS A 292 25.02 -16.93 2.97
N GLY A 293 26.00 -16.61 3.84
CA GLY A 293 27.16 -15.81 3.46
C GLY A 293 26.81 -14.42 2.93
N LEU A 294 25.75 -13.77 3.46
CA LEU A 294 25.26 -12.48 2.98
C LEU A 294 26.37 -11.42 2.89
N ILE A 295 27.25 -11.36 3.88
CA ILE A 295 28.29 -10.32 3.95
C ILE A 295 29.31 -10.45 2.81
N GLU A 296 29.57 -11.66 2.33
CA GLU A 296 30.43 -11.91 1.18
C GLU A 296 29.76 -11.58 -0.15
N ALA A 297 28.42 -11.52 -0.15
CA ALA A 297 27.61 -11.26 -1.35
C ALA A 297 27.30 -9.77 -1.56
N ILE A 298 27.47 -8.93 -0.53
CA ILE A 298 27.13 -7.50 -0.59
C ILE A 298 28.34 -6.60 -0.31
N GLU A 299 28.31 -5.37 -0.85
CA GLU A 299 29.26 -4.32 -0.47
C GLU A 299 28.76 -3.59 0.79
N ILE A 300 29.68 -3.29 1.73
CA ILE A 300 29.36 -2.52 2.94
C ILE A 300 30.01 -1.13 2.83
N PRO A 301 29.25 -0.03 3.04
CA PRO A 301 27.83 0.04 3.44
C PRO A 301 26.89 -0.43 2.34
N HIS A 302 25.92 -1.29 2.70
CA HIS A 302 24.93 -1.80 1.77
C HIS A 302 23.79 -0.79 1.63
N PHE A 303 23.47 -0.43 0.39
CA PHE A 303 22.38 0.47 0.06
C PHE A 303 21.22 -0.30 -0.58
N PRO A 304 19.97 0.10 -0.33
CA PRO A 304 18.87 -0.45 -1.09
C PRO A 304 18.99 -0.10 -2.57
N PRO A 305 18.39 -0.88 -3.49
CA PRO A 305 18.49 -0.66 -4.94
C PRO A 305 18.11 0.75 -5.37
N ARG A 306 17.26 1.41 -4.60
CA ARG A 306 16.74 2.75 -4.84
C ARG A 306 17.03 3.65 -3.65
N GLY A 307 18.22 4.17 -3.56
CA GLY A 307 18.60 5.15 -2.55
C GLY A 307 20.07 5.07 -2.18
N LYS A 308 20.75 6.19 -2.30
CA LYS A 308 22.18 6.29 -1.98
C LYS A 308 22.44 7.13 -0.73
N LYS A 309 21.37 7.60 -0.04
CA LYS A 309 21.52 8.46 1.14
C LYS A 309 21.62 7.63 2.41
N ASN A 310 20.70 6.71 2.62
CA ASN A 310 20.62 5.87 3.81
C ASN A 310 20.93 4.42 3.45
N CYS A 311 21.98 3.85 4.06
CA CYS A 311 22.33 2.44 3.86
C CYS A 311 21.40 1.53 4.68
N SER A 312 21.23 0.29 4.22
CA SER A 312 20.52 -0.76 4.94
C SER A 312 21.39 -1.39 6.03
N ILE A 313 22.66 -1.70 5.70
CA ILE A 313 23.62 -2.32 6.63
C ILE A 313 24.91 -1.50 6.60
N ASN A 314 25.50 -1.28 7.78
CA ASN A 314 26.79 -0.60 7.92
C ASN A 314 27.58 -1.18 9.09
N THR A 315 28.88 -0.87 9.15
CA THR A 315 29.80 -1.24 10.25
C THR A 315 29.59 -0.38 11.50
N GLU A 316 28.98 0.80 11.35
CA GLU A 316 28.65 1.73 12.45
C GLU A 316 27.17 2.05 12.42
N PRO A 317 26.55 2.45 13.56
CA PRO A 317 25.12 2.82 13.61
C PRO A 317 24.85 4.18 12.96
N LYS A 318 25.49 4.44 11.83
CA LYS A 318 25.42 5.68 11.05
C LYS A 318 25.33 5.39 9.56
N HIS A 319 24.70 6.32 8.85
CA HIS A 319 24.73 6.33 7.39
C HIS A 319 26.03 6.99 6.88
N PRO A 320 26.49 6.69 5.65
CA PRO A 320 27.70 7.27 5.09
C PRO A 320 27.71 8.80 4.96
N ASN A 321 26.53 9.42 4.96
CA ASN A 321 26.35 10.88 4.98
C ASN A 321 26.58 11.51 6.37
N GLY A 322 26.82 10.68 7.42
CA GLY A 322 27.07 11.12 8.78
C GLY A 322 25.81 11.14 9.67
N ASP A 323 24.62 10.95 9.12
CA ASP A 323 23.38 10.88 9.90
C ASP A 323 23.37 9.59 10.75
N GLU A 324 22.85 9.65 11.96
CA GLU A 324 22.69 8.48 12.81
C GLU A 324 21.50 7.63 12.35
N MET A 325 21.67 6.30 12.40
CA MET A 325 20.54 5.39 12.20
C MET A 325 19.57 5.51 13.38
N ARG A 326 18.33 5.85 13.11
CA ARG A 326 17.27 5.76 14.11
C ARG A 326 17.00 4.29 14.41
N VAL A 327 16.92 3.88 15.65
CA VAL A 327 16.64 2.49 16.07
C VAL A 327 17.46 1.46 15.28
N PRO A 328 18.82 1.51 15.33
CA PRO A 328 19.64 0.50 14.70
C PRO A 328 19.47 -0.86 15.39
N TYR A 329 19.42 -1.93 14.60
CA TYR A 329 19.51 -3.29 15.13
C TYR A 329 20.96 -3.77 14.99
N GLU A 330 21.57 -4.14 16.11
CA GLU A 330 22.93 -4.71 16.11
C GLU A 330 22.87 -6.18 15.70
N LEU A 331 23.49 -6.49 14.56
CA LEU A 331 23.58 -7.83 14.00
C LEU A 331 24.64 -8.66 14.74
N THR A 332 24.49 -9.97 14.69
CA THR A 332 25.39 -10.92 15.38
C THR A 332 26.86 -10.81 14.97
N ASN A 333 27.15 -10.31 13.78
CA ASN A 333 28.50 -10.05 13.28
C ASN A 333 29.08 -8.68 13.70
N GLY A 334 28.34 -7.89 14.50
CA GLY A 334 28.73 -6.56 14.97
C GLY A 334 28.45 -5.43 13.96
N TYR A 335 27.71 -5.68 12.88
CA TYR A 335 27.22 -4.66 11.97
C TYR A 335 25.85 -4.13 12.43
N TYR A 336 25.37 -3.07 11.81
CA TYR A 336 24.13 -2.41 12.18
C TYR A 336 23.16 -2.38 11.00
N LEU A 337 21.94 -2.88 11.23
CA LEU A 337 20.84 -2.85 10.28
C LEU A 337 19.93 -1.66 10.60
N HIS A 338 19.63 -0.87 9.59
CA HIS A 338 18.65 0.21 9.70
C HIS A 338 17.24 -0.35 9.70
N THR A 339 16.55 -0.29 10.84
CA THR A 339 15.20 -0.86 11.02
C THR A 339 14.11 0.18 11.27
N SER A 340 14.44 1.47 11.38
CA SER A 340 13.45 2.55 11.50
C SER A 340 12.84 2.85 10.14
N LEU A 341 11.93 1.97 9.72
CA LEU A 341 11.30 1.98 8.40
C LEU A 341 9.82 1.63 8.56
N GLY A 342 8.96 2.17 7.69
CA GLY A 342 7.59 1.69 7.54
C GLY A 342 7.51 0.21 7.13
N ILE A 343 6.35 -0.41 7.31
CA ILE A 343 6.13 -1.85 7.06
C ILE A 343 6.55 -2.24 5.64
N SER A 344 6.06 -1.52 4.63
CA SER A 344 6.37 -1.78 3.22
C SER A 344 7.86 -1.67 2.93
N ALA A 345 8.54 -0.67 3.51
CA ALA A 345 9.98 -0.49 3.34
C ALA A 345 10.78 -1.61 4.03
N LYS A 346 10.34 -2.11 5.19
CA LYS A 346 10.94 -3.28 5.85
C LYS A 346 10.80 -4.52 4.98
N LYS A 347 9.58 -4.81 4.48
CA LYS A 347 9.33 -5.93 3.56
C LYS A 347 10.21 -5.85 2.32
N SER A 348 10.26 -4.68 1.67
CA SER A 348 11.08 -4.46 0.47
C SER A 348 12.57 -4.65 0.75
N ARG A 349 13.10 -4.08 1.83
CA ARG A 349 14.52 -4.24 2.20
C ARG A 349 14.87 -5.66 2.59
N THR A 350 13.99 -6.34 3.31
CA THR A 350 14.22 -7.75 3.66
C THR A 350 14.25 -8.63 2.42
N ARG A 351 13.35 -8.38 1.44
CA ARG A 351 13.39 -9.08 0.14
C ARG A 351 14.68 -8.81 -0.60
N ASP A 352 15.07 -7.55 -0.73
CA ASP A 352 16.31 -7.15 -1.40
C ASP A 352 17.53 -7.80 -0.78
N ILE A 353 17.65 -7.77 0.55
CA ILE A 353 18.76 -8.40 1.28
C ILE A 353 18.74 -9.93 1.10
N ALA A 354 17.56 -10.57 1.14
CA ALA A 354 17.43 -12.01 0.92
C ALA A 354 17.81 -12.42 -0.51
N GLU A 355 17.45 -11.63 -1.52
CA GLU A 355 17.83 -11.85 -2.92
C GLU A 355 19.34 -11.79 -3.12
N GLN A 356 20.06 -10.90 -2.40
CA GLN A 356 21.53 -10.87 -2.42
C GLN A 356 22.16 -12.17 -1.88
N ALA A 357 21.47 -12.83 -0.96
CA ALA A 357 21.86 -14.15 -0.43
C ALA A 357 21.26 -15.32 -1.24
N GLY A 358 20.59 -15.07 -2.36
CA GLY A 358 20.03 -16.08 -3.26
C GLY A 358 18.70 -16.71 -2.78
N LEU A 359 18.00 -16.07 -1.86
CA LEU A 359 16.71 -16.53 -1.31
C LEU A 359 15.58 -15.55 -1.63
N SER A 360 14.34 -16.07 -1.66
CA SER A 360 13.13 -15.26 -1.59
C SER A 360 12.45 -15.41 -0.24
N VAL A 361 11.60 -14.44 0.13
CA VAL A 361 10.91 -14.42 1.43
C VAL A 361 9.42 -14.15 1.27
N GLU A 362 8.64 -14.79 2.14
CA GLU A 362 7.23 -14.53 2.37
C GLU A 362 7.04 -13.98 3.79
N PHE A 363 6.05 -13.10 3.96
CA PHE A 363 5.74 -12.45 5.23
C PHE A 363 4.40 -12.97 5.73
N LEU A 364 4.38 -13.51 6.94
CA LEU A 364 3.23 -14.18 7.55
C LEU A 364 2.91 -13.54 8.92
N GLY A 365 1.65 -13.63 9.34
CA GLY A 365 1.18 -13.04 10.59
C GLY A 365 0.90 -11.54 10.42
N ASP A 366 1.32 -10.71 11.37
CA ASP A 366 0.96 -9.29 11.49
C ASP A 366 1.81 -8.33 10.59
N TRP A 367 2.50 -8.90 9.59
CA TRP A 367 3.30 -8.09 8.67
C TRP A 367 2.45 -7.17 7.77
#